data_aada5551493dcf3b5aba5ded09e86fbc
#
_entry.id   aada5551493dcf3b5aba5ded09e86fbc
#
_cell.length_a   1.000
_cell.length_b   1.000
_cell.length_c   1.000
_cell.angle_alpha   90.00
_cell.angle_beta   90.00
_cell.angle_gamma   90.00
#
_symmetry.space_group_name_H-M   'P 1'
#
loop_
_entity.id
_entity.type
_entity.pdbx_description
1 polymer ?
#
loop_
_entity_poly.entity_id
_entity_poly.type
_entity_poly.pdbx_seq_one_letter_code
_entity_poly.pdbx_strand_id
1 'polypeptide(L)'
;KEEALDPKRLNFLYIHEGINGALAQPNDKELPAKIFEEFDKVFVGHYHNRTIIDKTRIEYIGSSRQHNFGEDEEKGYTVIYTDGSHEFIKNQANTRYRVIDAAAERAGLHLMDELREIDADGRYKVKVRVHAPQAAMKSVDKAALLDAGATKMELIADDEEMLEVAA
;
A
#
# COMPACT_ATOMS: atom_id res chain seq x y z
N LYS A 1 -34.40 8.70 -15.50
CA LYS A 1 -34.19 8.19 -16.89
C LYS A 1 -32.86 7.49 -16.85
N GLU A 2 -32.85 6.16 -17.03
CA GLU A 2 -31.65 5.41 -17.35
C GLU A 2 -31.21 5.89 -18.73
N GLU A 3 -30.05 6.54 -18.83
CA GLU A 3 -29.42 6.81 -20.10
C GLU A 3 -28.80 5.51 -20.57
N ALA A 4 -29.27 4.99 -21.70
CA ALA A 4 -28.67 3.81 -22.30
C ALA A 4 -27.24 4.13 -22.78
N LEU A 5 -26.34 3.16 -22.64
CA LEU A 5 -24.98 3.28 -23.16
C LEU A 5 -25.03 3.47 -24.69
N ASP A 6 -24.21 4.38 -25.19
CA ASP A 6 -24.12 4.61 -26.65
C ASP A 6 -23.07 3.62 -27.25
N PRO A 7 -23.51 2.63 -28.05
CA PRO A 7 -22.59 1.64 -28.62
C PRO A 7 -21.60 2.21 -29.65
N LYS A 8 -21.75 3.46 -30.05
CA LYS A 8 -20.85 4.18 -30.98
C LYS A 8 -19.81 5.02 -30.29
N ARG A 9 -19.83 5.05 -28.95
CA ARG A 9 -18.92 5.86 -28.12
C ARG A 9 -18.27 4.98 -27.08
N LEU A 10 -17.16 5.45 -26.54
CA LEU A 10 -16.55 4.86 -25.34
C LEU A 10 -17.40 5.23 -24.12
N ASN A 11 -17.85 4.23 -23.41
CA ASN A 11 -18.67 4.38 -22.20
C ASN A 11 -17.80 4.12 -20.98
N PHE A 12 -17.38 5.17 -20.30
CA PHE A 12 -16.60 5.07 -19.07
C PHE A 12 -17.46 5.32 -17.86
N LEU A 13 -17.32 4.48 -16.84
CA LEU A 13 -17.93 4.69 -15.54
C LEU A 13 -16.89 5.16 -14.53
N TYR A 14 -17.25 6.17 -13.75
CA TYR A 14 -16.51 6.63 -12.59
C TYR A 14 -17.37 6.41 -11.35
N ILE A 15 -16.89 5.63 -10.39
CA ILE A 15 -17.66 5.21 -9.23
C ILE A 15 -16.77 5.14 -8.00
N HIS A 16 -17.35 5.26 -6.81
CA HIS A 16 -16.65 5.07 -5.55
C HIS A 16 -17.35 3.98 -4.73
N GLU A 17 -16.90 2.74 -4.88
CA GLU A 17 -17.53 1.55 -4.30
C GLU A 17 -16.53 0.41 -4.07
N GLY A 18 -16.91 -0.53 -3.17
CA GLY A 18 -16.26 -1.82 -3.04
C GLY A 18 -16.79 -2.79 -4.11
N ILE A 19 -15.89 -3.40 -4.88
CA ILE A 19 -16.21 -4.37 -5.93
C ILE A 19 -15.45 -5.65 -5.67
N ASN A 20 -16.15 -6.78 -5.64
CA ASN A 20 -15.56 -8.09 -5.43
C ASN A 20 -14.48 -8.42 -6.46
N GLY A 21 -13.38 -8.96 -5.97
CA GLY A 21 -12.20 -9.30 -6.76
C GLY A 21 -11.06 -8.27 -6.67
N ALA A 22 -11.29 -7.13 -6.02
CA ALA A 22 -10.23 -6.16 -5.72
C ALA A 22 -9.30 -6.61 -4.58
N LEU A 23 -9.86 -7.31 -3.60
CA LEU A 23 -9.13 -7.90 -2.48
C LEU A 23 -9.03 -9.42 -2.65
N ALA A 24 -8.03 -10.02 -2.01
CA ALA A 24 -7.79 -11.46 -2.07
C ALA A 24 -8.93 -12.31 -1.49
N GLN A 25 -9.72 -11.74 -0.57
CA GLN A 25 -10.87 -12.43 0.02
C GLN A 25 -12.18 -11.82 -0.48
N PRO A 26 -13.13 -12.67 -0.94
CA PRO A 26 -14.46 -12.20 -1.32
C PRO A 26 -15.19 -11.52 -0.17
N ASN A 27 -16.00 -10.52 -0.48
CA ASN A 27 -16.83 -9.83 0.49
C ASN A 27 -18.25 -9.68 -0.06
N ASP A 28 -19.20 -10.36 0.54
CA ASP A 28 -20.61 -10.39 0.11
C ASP A 28 -21.31 -9.02 0.20
N LYS A 29 -20.70 -8.05 0.86
CA LYS A 29 -21.19 -6.67 0.93
C LYS A 29 -20.75 -5.81 -0.25
N GLU A 30 -19.81 -6.29 -1.04
CA GLU A 30 -19.30 -5.59 -2.21
C GLU A 30 -20.09 -5.93 -3.48
N LEU A 31 -20.06 -5.02 -4.44
CA LEU A 31 -20.74 -5.21 -5.70
C LEU A 31 -20.08 -6.30 -6.55
N PRO A 32 -20.85 -7.13 -7.25
CA PRO A 32 -20.25 -8.11 -8.16
C PRO A 32 -19.70 -7.41 -9.40
N ALA A 33 -18.46 -7.74 -9.79
CA ALA A 33 -17.78 -7.15 -10.95
C ALA A 33 -18.58 -7.30 -12.27
N LYS A 34 -19.38 -8.37 -12.37
CA LYS A 34 -20.19 -8.69 -13.55
C LYS A 34 -21.17 -7.57 -13.94
N ILE A 35 -21.69 -6.79 -13.00
CA ILE A 35 -22.67 -5.73 -13.34
C ILE A 35 -22.06 -4.59 -14.16
N PHE A 36 -20.75 -4.55 -14.31
CA PHE A 36 -20.00 -3.51 -15.00
C PHE A 36 -19.48 -3.93 -16.38
N GLU A 37 -19.82 -5.12 -16.86
CA GLU A 37 -19.30 -5.68 -18.13
C GLU A 37 -19.67 -4.87 -19.37
N GLU A 38 -20.75 -4.09 -19.31
CA GLU A 38 -21.22 -3.27 -20.42
C GLU A 38 -20.38 -1.99 -20.65
N PHE A 39 -19.57 -1.60 -19.66
CA PHE A 39 -18.70 -0.44 -19.79
C PHE A 39 -17.39 -0.79 -20.46
N ASP A 40 -16.86 0.13 -21.29
CA ASP A 40 -15.55 -0.01 -21.92
C ASP A 40 -14.41 0.09 -20.90
N LYS A 41 -14.60 0.89 -19.86
CA LYS A 41 -13.70 1.01 -18.70
C LYS A 41 -14.45 1.49 -17.47
N VAL A 42 -14.06 0.98 -16.31
CA VAL A 42 -14.59 1.42 -15.02
C VAL A 42 -13.43 1.88 -14.14
N PHE A 43 -13.43 3.15 -13.77
CA PHE A 43 -12.46 3.72 -12.83
C PHE A 43 -13.09 3.86 -11.46
N VAL A 44 -12.47 3.24 -10.45
CA VAL A 44 -13.07 3.08 -9.13
C VAL A 44 -12.20 3.76 -8.08
N GLY A 45 -12.81 4.55 -7.20
CA GLY A 45 -12.25 4.95 -5.92
C GLY A 45 -12.62 3.94 -4.82
N HIS A 46 -12.22 4.18 -3.60
CA HIS A 46 -12.42 3.41 -2.37
C HIS A 46 -11.14 2.74 -1.85
N TYR A 47 -10.53 1.83 -2.57
CA TYR A 47 -9.24 1.25 -2.18
C TYR A 47 -8.09 2.19 -2.52
N HIS A 48 -7.19 2.40 -1.53
CA HIS A 48 -6.08 3.35 -1.67
C HIS A 48 -4.89 2.77 -2.44
N ASN A 49 -4.76 1.45 -2.51
CA ASN A 49 -3.78 0.82 -3.38
C ASN A 49 -4.37 0.61 -4.77
N ARG A 50 -3.63 1.05 -5.79
CA ARG A 50 -4.05 0.90 -7.17
C ARG A 50 -4.08 -0.58 -7.54
N THR A 51 -5.18 -1.04 -8.14
CA THR A 51 -5.31 -2.42 -8.57
C THR A 51 -6.27 -2.57 -9.74
N ILE A 52 -6.07 -3.60 -10.56
CA ILE A 52 -6.98 -3.98 -11.63
C ILE A 52 -7.61 -5.30 -11.23
N ILE A 53 -8.94 -5.39 -11.29
CA ILE A 53 -9.62 -6.67 -11.05
C ILE A 53 -9.35 -7.59 -12.25
N ASP A 54 -8.74 -8.75 -11.97
CA ASP A 54 -8.33 -9.71 -13.01
C ASP A 54 -9.45 -10.04 -13.99
N LYS A 55 -9.10 -10.11 -15.28
CA LYS A 55 -10.01 -10.40 -16.40
C LYS A 55 -11.21 -9.45 -16.53
N THR A 56 -11.13 -8.25 -15.97
CA THR A 56 -12.17 -7.23 -16.09
C THR A 56 -11.61 -5.92 -16.67
N ARG A 57 -12.49 -4.95 -16.91
CA ARG A 57 -12.13 -3.58 -17.29
C ARG A 57 -12.20 -2.61 -16.12
N ILE A 58 -12.19 -3.14 -14.90
CA ILE A 58 -12.34 -2.39 -13.65
C ILE A 58 -10.96 -2.10 -13.08
N GLU A 59 -10.68 -0.82 -12.85
CA GLU A 59 -9.43 -0.34 -12.29
C GLU A 59 -9.68 0.58 -11.09
N TYR A 60 -9.19 0.18 -9.93
CA TYR A 60 -9.04 1.07 -8.79
C TYR A 60 -7.88 2.01 -9.02
N ILE A 61 -8.16 3.30 -9.10
CA ILE A 61 -7.15 4.33 -9.39
C ILE A 61 -6.19 4.60 -8.24
N GLY A 62 -6.51 4.08 -7.05
CA GLY A 62 -5.75 4.31 -5.83
C GLY A 62 -5.89 5.72 -5.28
N SER A 63 -5.09 6.05 -4.29
CA SER A 63 -5.03 7.40 -3.72
C SER A 63 -3.85 8.20 -4.27
N SER A 64 -3.97 9.53 -4.24
CA SER A 64 -2.90 10.42 -4.70
C SER A 64 -1.67 10.45 -3.79
N ARG A 65 -1.80 9.94 -2.55
CA ARG A 65 -0.73 9.86 -1.54
C ARG A 65 -0.97 8.68 -0.61
N GLN A 66 0.07 8.23 0.07
CA GLN A 66 -0.10 7.30 1.20
C GLN A 66 -0.75 8.02 2.39
N HIS A 67 -1.59 7.30 3.12
CA HIS A 67 -2.23 7.77 4.35
C HIS A 67 -1.65 7.07 5.59
N ASN A 68 -1.08 5.89 5.43
CA ASN A 68 -0.58 5.08 6.54
C ASN A 68 0.52 4.09 6.07
N PHE A 69 1.12 3.39 7.04
CA PHE A 69 2.18 2.40 6.83
C PHE A 69 1.73 1.09 6.17
N GLY A 70 0.42 0.85 6.01
CA GLY A 70 -0.11 -0.36 5.37
C GLY A 70 -0.34 -0.21 3.87
N GLU A 71 -0.08 0.95 3.30
CA GLU A 71 -0.26 1.23 1.89
C GLU A 71 1.07 1.16 1.14
N ASP A 72 1.02 0.78 -0.14
CA ASP A 72 2.17 0.82 -1.03
C ASP A 72 2.60 2.27 -1.38
N GLU A 73 3.78 2.41 -1.97
CA GLU A 73 4.32 3.71 -2.42
C GLU A 73 3.85 4.10 -3.84
N GLU A 74 3.06 3.26 -4.52
CA GLU A 74 2.54 3.52 -5.88
C GLU A 74 1.33 4.46 -5.82
N LYS A 75 1.57 5.71 -5.45
CA LYS A 75 0.57 6.76 -5.29
C LYS A 75 0.69 7.79 -6.39
N GLY A 76 -0.47 8.29 -6.84
CA GLY A 76 -0.50 9.24 -7.94
C GLY A 76 -1.92 9.51 -8.43
N TYR A 77 -2.02 9.79 -9.71
CA TYR A 77 -3.29 10.05 -10.37
C TYR A 77 -3.30 9.48 -11.80
N THR A 78 -4.49 9.19 -12.29
CA THR A 78 -4.68 8.69 -13.64
C THR A 78 -5.13 9.83 -14.56
N VAL A 79 -4.42 10.03 -15.65
CA VAL A 79 -4.82 10.93 -16.74
C VAL A 79 -5.56 10.11 -17.78
N ILE A 80 -6.70 10.59 -18.22
CA ILE A 80 -7.53 9.93 -19.23
C ILE A 80 -7.64 10.88 -20.43
N TYR A 81 -7.34 10.36 -21.62
CA TYR A 81 -7.36 11.11 -22.86
C TYR A 81 -8.67 10.92 -23.63
N THR A 82 -8.94 11.82 -24.56
CA THR A 82 -10.19 11.81 -25.34
C THR A 82 -10.33 10.62 -26.29
N ASP A 83 -9.22 9.96 -26.63
CA ASP A 83 -9.20 8.73 -27.42
C ASP A 83 -9.45 7.45 -26.58
N GLY A 84 -9.63 7.62 -25.25
CA GLY A 84 -9.87 6.52 -24.31
C GLY A 84 -8.59 5.91 -23.73
N SER A 85 -7.42 6.32 -24.18
CA SER A 85 -6.17 5.93 -23.55
C SER A 85 -6.04 6.56 -22.16
N HIS A 86 -5.26 5.95 -21.29
CA HIS A 86 -4.98 6.50 -19.96
C HIS A 86 -3.60 6.11 -19.50
N GLU A 87 -3.04 6.93 -18.62
CA GLU A 87 -1.75 6.68 -17.99
C GLU A 87 -1.77 7.05 -16.50
N PHE A 88 -0.96 6.34 -15.72
CA PHE A 88 -0.76 6.64 -14.32
C PHE A 88 0.46 7.54 -14.14
N ILE A 89 0.26 8.67 -13.48
CA ILE A 89 1.33 9.60 -13.11
C ILE A 89 1.65 9.46 -11.63
N LYS A 90 2.85 8.95 -11.33
CA LYS A 90 3.30 8.76 -9.96
C LYS A 90 3.54 10.11 -9.27
N ASN A 91 2.96 10.28 -8.08
CA ASN A 91 3.20 11.46 -7.25
C ASN A 91 4.53 11.33 -6.51
N GLN A 92 5.51 12.14 -6.88
CA GLN A 92 6.83 12.17 -6.27
C GLN A 92 6.95 13.18 -5.10
N ALA A 93 5.97 14.06 -4.93
CA ALA A 93 6.05 15.20 -3.99
C ALA A 93 5.43 14.94 -2.61
N ASN A 94 4.73 13.82 -2.44
CA ASN A 94 4.01 13.55 -1.19
C ASN A 94 4.91 12.99 -0.08
N THR A 95 4.47 13.12 1.17
CA THR A 95 5.04 12.35 2.29
C THR A 95 4.79 10.87 2.08
N ARG A 96 5.81 10.06 2.27
CA ARG A 96 5.79 8.60 2.11
C ARG A 96 5.89 7.91 3.46
N TYR A 97 5.36 6.70 3.52
CA TYR A 97 5.38 5.86 4.72
C TYR A 97 6.10 4.57 4.38
N ARG A 98 7.18 4.28 5.09
CA ARG A 98 7.99 3.08 4.89
C ARG A 98 8.06 2.25 6.15
N VAL A 99 7.97 0.93 6.00
CA VAL A 99 8.20 -0.01 7.09
C VAL A 99 9.53 -0.71 6.84
N ILE A 100 10.38 -0.75 7.85
CA ILE A 100 11.63 -1.52 7.85
C ILE A 100 11.50 -2.60 8.91
N ASP A 101 11.61 -3.84 8.49
CA ASP A 101 11.70 -5.00 9.37
C ASP A 101 13.17 -5.36 9.59
N ALA A 102 13.63 -5.38 10.84
CA ALA A 102 14.99 -5.67 11.21
C ALA A 102 15.06 -6.67 12.36
N ALA A 103 15.97 -7.65 12.27
CA ALA A 103 16.32 -8.48 13.43
C ALA A 103 17.11 -7.63 14.45
N ALA A 104 16.99 -7.97 15.74
CA ALA A 104 17.65 -7.21 16.82
C ALA A 104 19.17 -7.11 16.64
N GLU A 105 19.81 -8.14 16.10
CA GLU A 105 21.26 -8.16 15.83
C GLU A 105 21.64 -7.17 14.72
N ARG A 106 20.72 -6.82 13.82
CA ARG A 106 20.90 -5.82 12.75
C ARG A 106 20.47 -4.42 13.18
N ALA A 107 19.85 -4.26 14.35
CA ALA A 107 19.38 -2.98 14.87
C ALA A 107 20.52 -2.08 15.39
N GLY A 108 21.75 -2.29 14.91
CA GLY A 108 22.96 -1.52 15.19
C GLY A 108 23.22 -0.41 14.19
N LEU A 109 24.49 -0.07 14.01
CA LEU A 109 24.95 1.06 13.22
C LEU A 109 24.41 1.07 11.78
N HIS A 110 24.30 -0.08 11.13
CA HIS A 110 23.84 -0.15 9.73
C HIS A 110 22.39 0.31 9.56
N LEU A 111 21.51 -0.09 10.48
CA LEU A 111 20.10 0.36 10.44
C LEU A 111 20.00 1.86 10.72
N MET A 112 20.84 2.39 11.63
CA MET A 112 20.88 3.83 11.93
C MET A 112 21.35 4.65 10.74
N ASP A 113 22.32 4.16 9.98
CA ASP A 113 22.81 4.84 8.80
C ASP A 113 21.76 4.83 7.68
N GLU A 114 21.07 3.70 7.46
CA GLU A 114 19.94 3.61 6.55
C GLU A 114 18.82 4.58 6.92
N LEU A 115 18.48 4.69 8.21
CA LEU A 115 17.47 5.64 8.70
C LEU A 115 17.85 7.08 8.42
N ARG A 116 19.11 7.46 8.66
CA ARG A 116 19.62 8.81 8.39
C ARG A 116 19.60 9.16 6.92
N GLU A 117 19.93 8.20 6.04
CA GLU A 117 19.84 8.40 4.60
C GLU A 117 18.40 8.64 4.14
N ILE A 118 17.44 7.90 4.69
CA ILE A 118 16.02 8.07 4.38
C ILE A 118 15.49 9.41 4.95
N ASP A 119 15.88 9.77 6.17
CA ASP A 119 15.45 11.02 6.82
C ASP A 119 16.01 12.26 6.10
N ALA A 120 17.22 12.17 5.53
CA ALA A 120 17.83 13.24 4.74
C ALA A 120 16.99 13.66 3.51
N ASP A 121 16.13 12.81 2.99
CA ASP A 121 15.16 13.14 1.93
C ASP A 121 14.03 14.07 2.48
N GLY A 122 13.73 14.01 3.78
CA GLY A 122 12.71 14.83 4.44
C GLY A 122 11.26 14.48 4.06
N ARG A 123 11.04 13.46 3.26
CA ARG A 123 9.71 13.05 2.76
C ARG A 123 9.18 11.77 3.37
N TYR A 124 10.01 11.05 4.11
CA TYR A 124 9.64 9.75 4.67
C TYR A 124 9.23 9.83 6.12
N LYS A 125 8.18 9.09 6.46
CA LYS A 125 7.90 8.63 7.81
C LYS A 125 8.26 7.16 7.86
N VAL A 126 9.17 6.78 8.77
CA VAL A 126 9.67 5.41 8.84
C VAL A 126 9.18 4.74 10.10
N LYS A 127 8.55 3.58 9.95
CA LYS A 127 8.25 2.65 11.04
C LYS A 127 9.29 1.55 11.04
N VAL A 128 9.98 1.37 12.15
CA VAL A 128 10.90 0.25 12.34
C VAL A 128 10.20 -0.82 13.19
N ARG A 129 10.18 -2.05 12.68
CA ARG A 129 9.79 -3.25 13.41
C ARG A 129 11.05 -4.02 13.74
N VAL A 130 11.35 -4.18 15.01
CA VAL A 130 12.51 -4.96 15.46
C VAL A 130 12.01 -6.29 15.97
N HIS A 131 12.44 -7.35 15.30
CA HIS A 131 12.18 -8.74 15.66
C HIS A 131 13.27 -9.23 16.60
N ALA A 132 12.91 -9.71 17.78
CA ALA A 132 13.85 -10.16 18.79
C ALA A 132 13.24 -11.22 19.70
N PRO A 133 14.07 -12.17 20.23
CA PRO A 133 13.67 -12.98 21.36
C PRO A 133 13.27 -12.11 22.55
N GLN A 134 12.28 -12.55 23.33
CA GLN A 134 11.73 -11.80 24.47
C GLN A 134 12.84 -11.25 25.41
N ALA A 135 13.89 -12.03 25.64
CA ALA A 135 15.01 -11.63 26.49
C ALA A 135 15.84 -10.47 25.90
N ALA A 136 15.95 -10.40 24.57
CA ALA A 136 16.77 -9.39 23.88
C ALA A 136 16.00 -8.08 23.62
N MET A 137 14.68 -8.04 23.76
CA MET A 137 13.88 -6.85 23.52
C MET A 137 14.30 -5.63 24.35
N LYS A 138 14.79 -5.87 25.59
CA LYS A 138 15.23 -4.81 26.50
C LYS A 138 16.55 -4.16 26.08
N SER A 139 17.34 -4.83 25.24
CA SER A 139 18.64 -4.34 24.76
C SER A 139 18.53 -3.45 23.52
N VAL A 140 17.36 -3.38 22.89
CA VAL A 140 17.14 -2.53 21.72
C VAL A 140 17.10 -1.06 22.14
N ASP A 141 18.05 -0.27 21.66
CA ASP A 141 18.10 1.17 21.92
C ASP A 141 17.10 1.93 21.07
N LYS A 142 15.87 2.06 21.60
CA LYS A 142 14.78 2.77 20.94
C LYS A 142 15.09 4.26 20.75
N ALA A 143 15.79 4.87 21.70
CA ALA A 143 16.11 6.31 21.64
C ALA A 143 17.05 6.57 20.47
N ALA A 144 18.11 5.77 20.32
CA ALA A 144 19.05 5.91 19.22
C ALA A 144 18.39 5.74 17.85
N LEU A 145 17.43 4.82 17.71
CA LEU A 145 16.70 4.62 16.45
C LEU A 145 15.74 5.78 16.14
N LEU A 146 15.09 6.34 17.14
CA LEU A 146 14.26 7.56 16.96
C LEU A 146 15.13 8.75 16.58
N ASP A 147 16.27 8.96 17.23
CA ASP A 147 17.22 10.03 16.92
C ASP A 147 17.84 9.86 15.51
N ALA A 148 17.92 8.62 15.00
CA ALA A 148 18.38 8.34 13.66
C ALA A 148 17.32 8.59 12.56
N GLY A 149 16.08 8.94 12.92
CA GLY A 149 15.02 9.28 11.96
C GLY A 149 13.80 8.34 11.95
N ALA A 150 13.75 7.31 12.81
CA ALA A 150 12.54 6.50 12.93
C ALA A 150 11.38 7.33 13.49
N THR A 151 10.25 7.32 12.78
CA THR A 151 9.03 8.02 13.25
C THR A 151 8.24 7.18 14.25
N LYS A 152 8.27 5.85 14.08
CA LYS A 152 7.57 4.88 14.93
C LYS A 152 8.38 3.61 15.08
N MET A 153 8.27 2.98 16.25
CA MET A 153 8.91 1.69 16.52
C MET A 153 7.93 0.69 17.10
N GLU A 154 8.10 -0.55 16.68
CA GLU A 154 7.41 -1.73 17.21
C GLU A 154 8.46 -2.81 17.53
N LEU A 155 8.37 -3.41 18.71
CA LEU A 155 9.14 -4.60 19.06
C LEU A 155 8.24 -5.81 18.87
N ILE A 156 8.69 -6.81 18.13
CA ILE A 156 7.96 -8.02 17.83
C ILE A 156 8.73 -9.18 18.44
N ALA A 157 8.07 -9.91 19.35
CA ALA A 157 8.66 -11.11 19.91
C ALA A 157 8.70 -12.21 18.85
N ASP A 158 9.87 -12.81 18.65
CA ASP A 158 9.97 -14.04 17.90
C ASP A 158 9.56 -15.18 18.84
N ASP A 159 8.56 -15.97 18.44
CA ASP A 159 8.16 -17.15 19.18
C ASP A 159 9.27 -18.22 19.11
N GLU A 160 9.90 -18.51 20.23
CA GLU A 160 10.97 -19.53 20.33
C GLU A 160 10.47 -20.97 20.09
N GLU A 161 9.16 -21.21 19.91
CA GLU A 161 8.57 -22.56 19.83
C GLU A 161 8.75 -23.32 18.52
N MET A 162 9.39 -22.74 17.49
CA MET A 162 9.55 -23.43 16.20
C MET A 162 10.88 -24.15 16.00
N LEU A 163 11.80 -24.15 16.96
CA LEU A 163 13.14 -24.75 16.80
C LEU A 163 13.36 -26.08 17.53
N GLU A 164 12.45 -26.57 18.33
CA GLU A 164 12.59 -27.84 19.09
C GLU A 164 11.98 -29.09 18.44
N VAL A 165 11.44 -29.04 17.23
CA VAL A 165 10.81 -30.22 16.58
C VAL A 165 11.64 -30.81 15.43
N ALA A 166 12.92 -30.46 15.32
CA ALA A 166 13.81 -31.03 14.33
C ALA A 166 15.15 -31.52 14.94
N ALA A 167 15.07 -32.36 15.98
CA ALA A 167 16.22 -33.15 16.48
C ALA A 167 15.81 -34.61 16.65
#